data_c6fc2fa08c7640bbdb2477fd5073ef31
#
_entry.id   c6fc2fa08c7640bbdb2477fd5073ef31
#
_cell.length_a   1.000
_cell.length_b   1.000
_cell.length_c   1.000
_cell.angle_alpha   90.00
_cell.angle_beta   90.00
_cell.angle_gamma   90.00
#
_symmetry.space_group_name_H-M   'P 1'
#
loop_
_entity.id
_entity.type
_entity.pdbx_description
1 polymer ?
#
loop_
_entity_poly.entity_id
_entity_poly.type
_entity_poly.pdbx_seq_one_letter_code
_entity_poly.pdbx_strand_id
1 'polypeptide(L)'
;LGNMHLAEKHNNIALSLSPSFQWALHLRSIILTDQHKFKAAEDLLIQGIMDDPDNPVSLMSLGVVYWKWGRKEQAQNQLLKLLHRSHFEYIKGDIISRFYAAIGDNEKTIQWIKEMNNRKEMSFLILHNHPWLKSFQKSEDFIKIYKNAGIFEELFNSNF
;
A
#
# COMPACT_ATOMS: atom_id res chain seq x y z
N LEU A 1 -6.45 14.71 -8.05
CA LEU A 1 -7.23 14.45 -6.83
C LEU A 1 -8.48 13.69 -7.26
N GLY A 2 -8.47 12.35 -7.18
CA GLY A 2 -9.66 11.54 -7.37
C GLY A 2 -10.76 12.01 -6.42
N ASN A 3 -12.00 11.79 -6.78
CA ASN A 3 -13.15 12.22 -5.99
C ASN A 3 -13.15 11.49 -4.62
N MET A 4 -12.51 12.08 -3.63
CA MET A 4 -12.35 11.52 -2.27
C MET A 4 -13.70 11.15 -1.65
N HIS A 5 -14.72 11.98 -1.88
CA HIS A 5 -16.08 11.72 -1.42
C HIS A 5 -16.66 10.44 -2.04
N LEU A 6 -16.41 10.22 -3.35
CA LEU A 6 -16.88 9.02 -4.04
C LEU A 6 -16.14 7.77 -3.53
N ALA A 7 -14.82 7.88 -3.34
CA ALA A 7 -14.02 6.81 -2.77
C ALA A 7 -14.51 6.44 -1.36
N GLU A 8 -14.78 7.42 -0.51
CA GLU A 8 -15.33 7.19 0.83
C GLU A 8 -16.72 6.54 0.80
N LYS A 9 -17.60 7.00 -0.09
CA LYS A 9 -18.94 6.41 -0.27
C LYS A 9 -18.85 4.93 -0.65
N HIS A 10 -18.04 4.58 -1.66
CA HIS A 10 -17.90 3.18 -2.08
C HIS A 10 -17.20 2.33 -1.02
N ASN A 11 -16.24 2.90 -0.29
CA ASN A 11 -15.59 2.22 0.81
C ASN A 11 -16.56 1.90 1.96
N ASN A 12 -17.46 2.80 2.29
CA ASN A 12 -18.50 2.57 3.28
C ASN A 12 -19.45 1.45 2.86
N ILE A 13 -19.82 1.37 1.57
CA ILE A 13 -20.61 0.27 1.04
C ILE A 13 -19.82 -1.05 1.17
N ALA A 14 -18.56 -1.08 0.79
CA ALA A 14 -17.73 -2.28 0.89
C ALA A 14 -17.64 -2.78 2.34
N LEU A 15 -17.41 -1.89 3.31
CA LEU A 15 -17.34 -2.25 4.73
C LEU A 15 -18.71 -2.63 5.31
N SER A 16 -19.83 -2.11 4.79
CA SER A 16 -21.17 -2.54 5.22
C SER A 16 -21.50 -3.96 4.76
N LEU A 17 -20.97 -4.37 3.59
CA LEU A 17 -21.15 -5.71 3.04
C LEU A 17 -20.17 -6.74 3.64
N SER A 18 -18.96 -6.30 3.92
CA SER A 18 -17.89 -7.12 4.50
C SER A 18 -17.03 -6.28 5.44
N PRO A 19 -17.38 -6.25 6.75
CA PRO A 19 -16.69 -5.41 7.74
C PRO A 19 -15.19 -5.71 7.90
N SER A 20 -14.76 -6.95 7.63
CA SER A 20 -13.37 -7.39 7.71
C SER A 20 -12.65 -7.40 6.36
N PHE A 21 -13.22 -6.82 5.29
CA PHE A 21 -12.56 -6.77 3.99
C PHE A 21 -11.30 -5.91 4.03
N GLN A 22 -10.15 -6.55 4.03
CA GLN A 22 -8.84 -5.95 4.34
C GLN A 22 -8.48 -4.76 3.44
N TRP A 23 -8.79 -4.81 2.15
CA TRP A 23 -8.54 -3.68 1.26
C TRP A 23 -9.45 -2.48 1.50
N ALA A 24 -10.68 -2.72 1.96
CA ALA A 24 -11.57 -1.62 2.36
C ALA A 24 -11.11 -0.99 3.68
N LEU A 25 -10.66 -1.80 4.65
CA LEU A 25 -10.03 -1.32 5.89
C LEU A 25 -8.76 -0.52 5.59
N HIS A 26 -7.92 -1.00 4.67
CA HIS A 26 -6.74 -0.27 4.19
C HIS A 26 -7.12 1.10 3.62
N LEU A 27 -8.06 1.17 2.67
CA LEU A 27 -8.49 2.44 2.08
C LEU A 27 -9.08 3.37 3.14
N ARG A 28 -9.89 2.87 4.07
CA ARG A 28 -10.45 3.67 5.16
C ARG A 28 -9.37 4.20 6.08
N SER A 29 -8.35 3.40 6.36
CA SER A 29 -7.21 3.84 7.18
C SER A 29 -6.40 4.95 6.51
N ILE A 30 -6.23 4.93 5.18
CA ILE A 30 -5.61 6.04 4.43
C ILE A 30 -6.43 7.32 4.61
N ILE A 31 -7.74 7.26 4.39
CA ILE A 31 -8.64 8.42 4.53
C ILE A 31 -8.54 9.02 5.94
N LEU A 32 -8.62 8.17 6.97
CA LEU A 32 -8.50 8.62 8.36
C LEU A 32 -7.13 9.22 8.69
N THR A 33 -6.07 8.63 8.15
CA THR A 33 -4.69 9.09 8.31
C THR A 33 -4.48 10.47 7.66
N ASP A 34 -5.01 10.68 6.47
CA ASP A 34 -4.96 11.98 5.77
C ASP A 34 -5.76 13.05 6.51
N GLN A 35 -6.80 12.64 7.25
CA GLN A 35 -7.56 13.52 8.16
C GLN A 35 -6.89 13.68 9.53
N HIS A 36 -5.69 13.18 9.78
CA HIS A 36 -4.97 13.15 11.06
C HIS A 36 -5.74 12.42 12.19
N LYS A 37 -6.71 11.57 11.84
CA LYS A 37 -7.49 10.75 12.79
C LYS A 37 -6.78 9.41 13.07
N PHE A 38 -5.54 9.49 13.52
CA PHE A 38 -4.66 8.32 13.67
C PHE A 38 -5.21 7.26 14.62
N LYS A 39 -5.78 7.70 15.77
CA LYS A 39 -6.38 6.76 16.74
C LYS A 39 -7.54 5.99 16.12
N ALA A 40 -8.42 6.67 15.39
CA ALA A 40 -9.53 6.00 14.72
C ALA A 40 -9.07 5.04 13.61
N ALA A 41 -7.96 5.37 12.90
CA ALA A 41 -7.35 4.48 11.93
C ALA A 41 -6.74 3.24 12.60
N GLU A 42 -6.05 3.40 13.74
CA GLU A 42 -5.52 2.30 14.56
C GLU A 42 -6.64 1.37 15.02
N ASP A 43 -7.68 1.91 15.65
CA ASP A 43 -8.80 1.12 16.20
C ASP A 43 -9.53 0.32 15.12
N LEU A 44 -9.76 0.96 13.96
CA LEU A 44 -10.36 0.30 12.80
C LEU A 44 -9.52 -0.90 12.33
N LEU A 45 -8.20 -0.72 12.22
CA LEU A 45 -7.31 -1.78 11.75
C LEU A 45 -7.12 -2.88 12.79
N ILE A 46 -7.02 -2.54 14.07
CA ILE A 46 -6.94 -3.53 15.15
C ILE A 46 -8.19 -4.39 15.19
N GLN A 47 -9.37 -3.79 15.05
CA GLN A 47 -10.62 -4.54 14.99
C GLN A 47 -10.66 -5.48 13.77
N GLY A 48 -10.21 -5.01 12.60
CA GLY A 48 -10.13 -5.85 11.40
C GLY A 48 -9.06 -6.94 11.46
N ILE A 49 -8.03 -6.78 12.30
CA ILE A 49 -6.97 -7.78 12.54
C ILE A 49 -7.46 -8.91 13.46
N MET A 50 -8.49 -8.71 14.27
CA MET A 50 -8.95 -9.76 15.20
C MET A 50 -9.32 -11.07 14.49
N ASP A 51 -9.83 -10.97 13.24
CA ASP A 51 -10.21 -12.13 12.44
C ASP A 51 -9.01 -12.78 11.71
N ASP A 52 -7.98 -11.97 11.40
CA ASP A 52 -6.75 -12.42 10.72
C ASP A 52 -5.55 -11.56 11.19
N PRO A 53 -4.96 -11.88 12.37
CA PRO A 53 -3.93 -11.06 13.02
C PRO A 53 -2.68 -10.86 12.19
N ASP A 54 -2.40 -11.80 11.31
CA ASP A 54 -1.18 -11.80 10.51
C ASP A 54 -1.41 -11.38 9.05
N ASN A 55 -2.60 -10.85 8.72
CA ASN A 55 -2.88 -10.40 7.36
C ASN A 55 -1.86 -9.37 6.88
N PRO A 56 -1.16 -9.62 5.76
CA PRO A 56 -0.10 -8.73 5.28
C PRO A 56 -0.60 -7.30 4.97
N VAL A 57 -1.83 -7.16 4.47
CA VAL A 57 -2.43 -5.84 4.17
C VAL A 57 -2.67 -5.06 5.46
N SER A 58 -3.11 -5.74 6.51
CA SER A 58 -3.34 -5.14 7.83
C SER A 58 -2.04 -4.73 8.50
N LEU A 59 -1.02 -5.58 8.48
CA LEU A 59 0.32 -5.26 8.99
C LEU A 59 0.91 -4.04 8.29
N MET A 60 0.82 -3.99 6.95
CA MET A 60 1.25 -2.83 6.16
C MET A 60 0.48 -1.58 6.56
N SER A 61 -0.86 -1.65 6.58
CA SER A 61 -1.71 -0.50 6.85
C SER A 61 -1.46 0.08 8.24
N LEU A 62 -1.39 -0.79 9.25
CA LEU A 62 -1.12 -0.38 10.63
C LEU A 62 0.28 0.23 10.78
N GLY A 63 1.28 -0.36 10.12
CA GLY A 63 2.63 0.18 10.10
C GLY A 63 2.69 1.57 9.48
N VAL A 64 1.96 1.83 8.39
CA VAL A 64 1.89 3.16 7.77
C VAL A 64 1.18 4.16 8.68
N VAL A 65 0.07 3.78 9.33
CA VAL A 65 -0.60 4.63 10.32
C VAL A 65 0.37 5.03 11.43
N TYR A 66 1.09 4.08 12.01
CA TYR A 66 2.08 4.35 13.05
C TYR A 66 3.19 5.28 12.56
N TRP A 67 3.70 5.07 11.33
CA TRP A 67 4.72 5.94 10.77
C TRP A 67 4.25 7.39 10.62
N LYS A 68 3.06 7.59 10.06
CA LYS A 68 2.45 8.91 9.87
C LYS A 68 2.11 9.59 11.20
N TRP A 69 1.77 8.80 12.22
CA TRP A 69 1.51 9.27 13.57
C TRP A 69 2.79 9.64 14.36
N GLY A 70 3.98 9.32 13.83
CA GLY A 70 5.26 9.53 14.50
C GLY A 70 5.70 8.38 15.41
N ARG A 71 4.94 7.29 15.50
CA ARG A 71 5.25 6.09 16.29
C ARG A 71 6.19 5.16 15.50
N LYS A 72 7.42 5.62 15.26
CA LYS A 72 8.37 4.99 14.35
C LYS A 72 8.75 3.56 14.72
N GLU A 73 8.94 3.29 16.02
CA GLU A 73 9.27 1.95 16.50
C GLU A 73 8.14 0.94 16.20
N GLN A 74 6.89 1.33 16.47
CA GLN A 74 5.73 0.49 16.19
C GLN A 74 5.59 0.23 14.67
N ALA A 75 5.85 1.24 13.84
CA ALA A 75 5.88 1.09 12.39
C ALA A 75 6.94 0.09 11.94
N GLN A 76 8.17 0.21 12.46
CA GLN A 76 9.27 -0.71 12.16
C GLN A 76 8.94 -2.14 12.57
N ASN A 77 8.30 -2.34 13.71
CA ASN A 77 7.89 -3.67 14.16
C ASN A 77 6.88 -4.32 13.18
N GLN A 78 5.94 -3.56 12.60
CA GLN A 78 5.04 -4.10 11.58
C GLN A 78 5.80 -4.47 10.29
N LEU A 79 6.74 -3.63 9.86
CA LEU A 79 7.57 -3.93 8.70
C LEU A 79 8.43 -5.17 8.92
N LEU A 80 9.05 -5.31 10.08
CA LEU A 80 9.85 -6.50 10.41
C LEU A 80 9.01 -7.78 10.38
N LYS A 81 7.77 -7.75 10.88
CA LYS A 81 6.84 -8.89 10.76
C LYS A 81 6.60 -9.26 9.29
N LEU A 82 6.31 -8.29 8.43
CA LEU A 82 6.11 -8.52 7.00
C LEU A 82 7.34 -9.12 6.32
N LEU A 83 8.52 -8.54 6.57
CA LEU A 83 9.78 -9.02 6.00
C LEU A 83 10.14 -10.41 6.50
N HIS A 84 9.97 -10.68 7.79
CA HIS A 84 10.21 -12.01 8.35
C HIS A 84 9.31 -13.06 7.67
N ARG A 85 8.02 -12.78 7.52
CA ARG A 85 7.09 -13.68 6.85
C ARG A 85 7.45 -13.91 5.38
N SER A 86 7.93 -12.89 4.69
CA SER A 86 8.31 -13.00 3.26
C SER A 86 9.46 -13.97 3.00
N HIS A 87 10.20 -14.40 4.04
CA HIS A 87 11.21 -15.46 3.93
C HIS A 87 10.62 -16.88 3.93
N PHE A 88 9.43 -17.08 4.48
CA PHE A 88 8.82 -18.39 4.65
C PHE A 88 7.56 -18.60 3.82
N GLU A 89 6.94 -17.53 3.37
CA GLU A 89 5.71 -17.56 2.58
C GLU A 89 5.71 -16.48 1.49
N TYR A 90 4.85 -16.66 0.50
CA TYR A 90 4.68 -15.67 -0.54
C TYR A 90 3.91 -14.45 -0.03
N ILE A 91 4.61 -13.34 0.14
CA ILE A 91 4.02 -12.01 0.34
C ILE A 91 4.12 -11.24 -0.97
N LYS A 92 2.99 -10.69 -1.44
CA LYS A 92 2.98 -9.86 -2.65
C LYS A 92 3.89 -8.65 -2.47
N GLY A 93 4.75 -8.41 -3.45
CA GLY A 93 5.70 -7.30 -3.43
C GLY A 93 5.03 -5.93 -3.39
N ASP A 94 3.79 -5.82 -3.90
CA ASP A 94 3.02 -4.57 -3.84
C ASP A 94 2.71 -4.13 -2.40
N ILE A 95 2.52 -5.05 -1.47
CA ILE A 95 2.28 -4.75 -0.06
C ILE A 95 3.53 -4.12 0.56
N ILE A 96 4.70 -4.72 0.33
CA ILE A 96 5.96 -4.25 0.91
C ILE A 96 6.43 -2.96 0.22
N SER A 97 6.31 -2.87 -1.11
CA SER A 97 6.67 -1.65 -1.85
C SER A 97 5.82 -0.44 -1.43
N ARG A 98 4.52 -0.63 -1.20
CA ARG A 98 3.63 0.43 -0.68
C ARG A 98 4.03 0.88 0.72
N PHE A 99 4.45 -0.04 1.58
CA PHE A 99 4.94 0.33 2.90
C PHE A 99 6.15 1.25 2.78
N TYR A 100 7.18 0.84 2.01
CA TYR A 100 8.39 1.65 1.80
C TYR A 100 8.09 2.99 1.14
N ALA A 101 7.20 3.03 0.15
CA ALA A 101 6.75 4.28 -0.47
C ALA A 101 6.08 5.23 0.54
N ALA A 102 5.22 4.70 1.41
CA ALA A 102 4.51 5.50 2.41
C ALA A 102 5.44 6.10 3.48
N ILE A 103 6.55 5.42 3.79
CA ILE A 103 7.55 5.91 4.74
C ILE A 103 8.67 6.74 4.10
N GLY A 104 8.69 6.84 2.76
CA GLY A 104 9.66 7.64 2.02
C GLY A 104 11.00 6.95 1.76
N ASP A 105 11.10 5.63 1.92
CA ASP A 105 12.29 4.85 1.56
C ASP A 105 12.26 4.53 0.06
N ASN A 106 12.81 5.45 -0.72
CA ASN A 106 12.77 5.40 -2.18
C ASN A 106 13.56 4.20 -2.74
N GLU A 107 14.72 3.94 -2.17
CA GLU A 107 15.60 2.85 -2.63
C GLU A 107 14.91 1.49 -2.51
N LYS A 108 14.38 1.19 -1.33
CA LYS A 108 13.68 -0.06 -1.08
C LYS A 108 12.35 -0.15 -1.83
N THR A 109 11.65 0.97 -2.04
CA THR A 109 10.46 1.00 -2.88
C THR A 109 10.79 0.52 -4.30
N ILE A 110 11.83 1.09 -4.92
CA ILE A 110 12.28 0.72 -6.28
C ILE A 110 12.78 -0.73 -6.32
N GLN A 111 13.51 -1.17 -5.29
CA GLN A 111 13.96 -2.56 -5.20
C GLN A 111 12.78 -3.54 -5.23
N TRP A 112 11.75 -3.31 -4.45
CA TRP A 112 10.57 -4.18 -4.42
C TRP A 112 9.73 -4.10 -5.70
N ILE A 113 9.66 -2.95 -6.36
CA ILE A 113 9.01 -2.82 -7.68
C ILE A 113 9.77 -3.64 -8.74
N LYS A 114 11.11 -3.63 -8.74
CA LYS A 114 11.92 -4.50 -9.60
C LYS A 114 11.64 -5.98 -9.33
N GLU A 115 11.56 -6.35 -8.06
CA GLU A 115 11.28 -7.73 -7.68
C GLU A 115 9.89 -8.20 -8.13
N MET A 116 8.86 -7.35 -8.02
CA MET A 116 7.53 -7.64 -8.54
C MET A 116 7.54 -7.89 -10.05
N ASN A 117 8.28 -7.07 -10.80
CA ASN A 117 8.43 -7.27 -12.25
C ASN A 117 9.12 -8.58 -12.56
N ASN A 118 10.20 -8.94 -11.84
CA ASN A 118 10.91 -10.20 -11.99
C ASN A 118 10.02 -11.40 -11.72
N ARG A 119 9.16 -11.32 -10.70
CA ARG A 119 8.19 -12.36 -10.34
C ARG A 119 6.95 -12.35 -11.23
N LYS A 120 6.82 -11.41 -12.17
CA LYS A 120 5.64 -11.22 -13.04
C LYS A 120 4.34 -11.09 -12.22
N GLU A 121 4.38 -10.37 -11.11
CA GLU A 121 3.20 -10.14 -10.28
C GLU A 121 2.19 -9.26 -11.01
N MET A 122 0.94 -9.69 -11.11
CA MET A 122 -0.13 -8.92 -11.76
C MET A 122 -0.35 -7.55 -11.10
N SER A 123 -0.13 -7.44 -9.79
CA SER A 123 -0.23 -6.18 -9.05
C SER A 123 0.77 -5.12 -9.52
N PHE A 124 1.87 -5.51 -10.20
CA PHE A 124 2.81 -4.59 -10.81
C PHE A 124 2.12 -3.64 -11.81
N LEU A 125 1.16 -4.13 -12.59
CA LEU A 125 0.46 -3.35 -13.61
C LEU A 125 -0.39 -2.20 -13.04
N ILE A 126 -0.92 -2.37 -11.84
CA ILE A 126 -1.83 -1.40 -11.20
C ILE A 126 -1.17 -0.57 -10.10
N LEU A 127 0.04 -0.95 -9.69
CA LEU A 127 0.74 -0.34 -8.57
C LEU A 127 0.99 1.17 -8.78
N HIS A 128 1.28 1.58 -10.02
CA HIS A 128 1.53 2.98 -10.37
C HIS A 128 0.39 3.93 -9.98
N ASN A 129 -0.86 3.44 -9.93
CA ASN A 129 -2.04 4.24 -9.57
C ASN A 129 -2.15 4.49 -8.06
N HIS A 130 -1.33 3.84 -7.23
CA HIS A 130 -1.42 4.00 -5.78
C HIS A 130 -0.98 5.40 -5.33
N PRO A 131 -1.73 6.09 -4.44
CA PRO A 131 -1.43 7.47 -4.03
C PRO A 131 0.00 7.68 -3.54
N TRP A 132 0.55 6.73 -2.79
CA TRP A 132 1.90 6.82 -2.23
C TRP A 132 3.01 6.65 -3.27
N LEU A 133 2.68 6.19 -4.47
CA LEU A 133 3.64 6.00 -5.57
C LEU A 133 3.62 7.12 -6.61
N LYS A 134 2.72 8.09 -6.48
CA LYS A 134 2.63 9.21 -7.43
C LYS A 134 3.94 10.00 -7.58
N SER A 135 4.67 10.20 -6.48
CA SER A 135 5.97 10.90 -6.51
C SER A 135 7.04 10.13 -7.29
N PHE A 136 6.91 8.79 -7.36
CA PHE A 136 7.86 7.93 -8.06
C PHE A 136 7.67 7.90 -9.57
N GLN A 137 6.48 8.19 -10.08
CA GLN A 137 6.16 8.12 -11.52
C GLN A 137 7.09 8.97 -12.39
N LYS A 138 7.71 10.00 -11.82
CA LYS A 138 8.67 10.89 -12.49
C LYS A 138 10.13 10.50 -12.28
N SER A 139 10.42 9.48 -11.46
CA SER A 139 11.80 9.05 -11.24
C SER A 139 12.32 8.20 -12.42
N GLU A 140 13.59 8.40 -12.78
CA GLU A 140 14.22 7.66 -13.87
C GLU A 140 14.16 6.16 -13.66
N ASP A 141 14.42 5.68 -12.44
CA ASP A 141 14.38 4.27 -12.10
C ASP A 141 12.99 3.66 -12.31
N PHE A 142 11.95 4.35 -11.86
CA PHE A 142 10.57 3.91 -12.04
C PHE A 142 10.21 3.81 -13.53
N ILE A 143 10.48 4.87 -14.28
CA ILE A 143 10.26 4.92 -15.73
C ILE A 143 11.01 3.79 -16.44
N LYS A 144 12.28 3.56 -16.08
CA LYS A 144 13.11 2.51 -16.66
C LYS A 144 12.53 1.11 -16.42
N ILE A 145 12.01 0.84 -15.21
CA ILE A 145 11.41 -0.45 -14.90
C ILE A 145 10.20 -0.72 -15.79
N TYR A 146 9.29 0.25 -15.91
CA TYR A 146 8.07 0.10 -16.70
C TYR A 146 8.36 0.08 -18.22
N LYS A 147 9.35 0.83 -18.70
CA LYS A 147 9.83 0.75 -20.10
C LYS A 147 10.43 -0.62 -20.40
N ASN A 148 11.28 -1.15 -19.52
CA ASN A 148 11.89 -2.48 -19.70
C ASN A 148 10.84 -3.59 -19.64
N ALA A 149 9.74 -3.39 -18.94
CA ALA A 149 8.61 -4.31 -18.94
C ALA A 149 7.72 -4.20 -20.19
N GLY A 150 7.97 -3.22 -21.09
CA GLY A 150 7.22 -3.02 -22.33
C GLY A 150 5.81 -2.44 -22.15
N ILE A 151 5.49 -1.88 -20.98
CA ILE A 151 4.13 -1.42 -20.66
C ILE A 151 4.05 0.08 -20.32
N PHE A 152 5.16 0.81 -20.42
CA PHE A 152 5.22 2.21 -20.03
C PHE A 152 4.28 3.09 -20.86
N GLU A 153 4.32 2.94 -22.18
CA GLU A 153 3.53 3.76 -23.10
C GLU A 153 2.02 3.54 -22.90
N GLU A 154 1.62 2.30 -22.64
CA GLU A 154 0.22 1.94 -22.42
C GLU A 154 -0.34 2.51 -21.11
N LEU A 155 0.50 2.62 -20.08
CA LEU A 155 0.07 3.05 -18.75
C LEU A 155 0.18 4.56 -18.52
N PHE A 156 1.13 5.24 -19.18
CA PHE A 156 1.48 6.63 -18.87
C PHE A 156 1.24 7.61 -20.01
N ASN A 157 1.17 7.14 -21.28
CA ASN A 157 0.94 8.00 -22.44
C ASN A 157 -0.48 7.89 -23.01
N SER A 158 -1.27 6.91 -22.58
CA SER A 158 -2.69 6.89 -22.90
C SER A 158 -3.37 8.03 -22.15
N ASN A 159 -3.51 9.17 -22.83
CA ASN A 159 -4.41 10.24 -22.39
C ASN A 159 -5.83 9.67 -22.36
N PHE A 160 -6.34 9.37 -21.18
CA PHE A 160 -7.75 9.17 -20.91
C PHE A 160 -8.44 10.51 -20.68
#